data_72cd6d14495ea3b8510e475d5df453fc
#
_entry.id   72cd6d14495ea3b8510e475d5df453fc
#
_cell.length_a   1.000
_cell.length_b   1.000
_cell.length_c   1.000
_cell.angle_alpha   90.00
_cell.angle_beta   90.00
_cell.angle_gamma   90.00
#
_symmetry.space_group_name_H-M   'P 1'
#
loop_
_entity.id
_entity.type
_entity.pdbx_description
1 polymer ?
#
loop_
_entity_poly.entity_id
_entity_poly.type
_entity_poly.pdbx_seq_one_letter_code
_entity_poly.pdbx_strand_id
1 'polypeptide(L)'
;MKRRRFLSHLAAVASAALTRNLTESGAQTRRRTRVAIDGTKFLINGQPTYKGRVWRGNRIEGLLINARMVQGIFDDLNPDTVNRWAYPDTRKWDPERNTREFISAMAEWRRHGLLGFTINLQGGSPEGYSRNQPWHNSAFESDGSLRPDYLNRLARILDRADELGMVAIVGYFYFGQDERLKNEAAVLRGTHDATEWLLSKGYTNVLVEVANECDVSRYDHAILRAPRIHELLALVRETTGRDRSRLLAGTSFGGGSVPTANVVAASDFLVTTETV
;
A
#
# COMPACT_ATOMS: atom_id res chain seq x y z
N MET A 1 46.00 19.49 80.42
CA MET A 1 44.67 19.07 80.05
C MET A 1 44.45 19.41 78.60
N LYS A 2 44.45 18.44 77.65
CA LYS A 2 44.49 18.68 76.21
C LYS A 2 43.08 18.33 75.63
N ARG A 3 42.44 19.35 75.01
CA ARG A 3 41.22 19.18 74.24
C ARG A 3 41.57 18.72 72.82
N ARG A 4 41.10 17.56 72.42
CA ARG A 4 41.18 17.05 71.04
C ARG A 4 39.94 17.55 70.27
N ARG A 5 40.13 18.24 69.15
CA ARG A 5 39.14 18.61 68.17
C ARG A 5 38.94 17.43 67.22
N PHE A 6 37.71 16.97 67.09
CA PHE A 6 37.31 16.04 66.03
C PHE A 6 36.85 16.85 64.80
N LEU A 7 37.51 16.65 63.68
CA LEU A 7 37.11 17.18 62.39
C LEU A 7 36.28 16.06 61.70
N SER A 8 35.00 16.32 61.54
CA SER A 8 34.09 15.48 60.70
C SER A 8 34.22 15.87 59.22
N HIS A 9 34.67 14.95 58.40
CA HIS A 9 34.69 15.11 56.96
C HIS A 9 33.32 14.65 56.43
N LEU A 10 32.51 15.57 55.87
CA LEU A 10 31.36 15.26 55.04
C LEU A 10 31.89 14.93 53.64
N ALA A 11 31.78 13.65 53.24
CA ALA A 11 31.94 13.23 51.86
C ALA A 11 30.59 13.38 51.14
N ALA A 12 30.51 14.36 50.25
CA ALA A 12 29.38 14.49 49.34
C ALA A 12 29.52 13.45 48.22
N VAL A 13 28.64 12.46 48.21
CA VAL A 13 28.52 11.52 47.10
C VAL A 13 27.58 12.14 46.05
N ALA A 14 28.18 12.65 44.98
CA ALA A 14 27.43 13.07 43.79
C ALA A 14 27.05 11.85 42.99
N SER A 15 25.78 11.43 43.11
CA SER A 15 25.17 10.42 42.21
C SER A 15 24.87 11.06 40.87
N ALA A 16 25.74 10.87 39.88
CA ALA A 16 25.45 11.17 38.50
C ALA A 16 24.47 10.10 37.94
N ALA A 17 23.21 10.48 37.91
CA ALA A 17 22.21 9.69 37.17
C ALA A 17 22.50 9.85 35.67
N LEU A 18 23.15 8.87 35.06
CA LEU A 18 23.22 8.70 33.61
C LEU A 18 21.86 8.26 33.12
N THR A 19 21.01 9.19 32.72
CA THR A 19 19.86 8.91 31.86
C THR A 19 20.39 8.49 30.49
N ARG A 20 20.52 7.18 30.28
CA ARG A 20 20.65 6.63 28.95
C ARG A 20 19.33 6.91 28.23
N ASN A 21 19.30 7.93 27.37
CA ASN A 21 18.35 8.02 26.29
C ASN A 21 18.62 6.83 25.36
N LEU A 22 17.88 5.75 25.57
CA LEU A 22 17.71 4.72 24.57
C LEU A 22 16.90 5.36 23.43
N THR A 23 17.59 6.02 22.51
CA THR A 23 17.05 6.21 21.18
C THR A 23 16.80 4.79 20.65
N GLU A 24 15.55 4.39 20.63
CA GLU A 24 15.11 3.28 19.78
C GLU A 24 15.41 3.68 18.33
N SER A 25 16.65 3.47 17.92
CA SER A 25 17.00 3.30 16.53
C SER A 25 16.33 1.99 16.11
N GLY A 26 15.05 2.07 15.70
CA GLY A 26 14.36 0.96 15.10
C GLY A 26 15.21 0.52 13.91
N ALA A 27 15.91 -0.60 14.07
CA ALA A 27 16.66 -1.21 12.98
C ALA A 27 15.64 -1.46 11.86
N GLN A 28 15.67 -0.63 10.82
CA GLN A 28 14.81 -0.76 9.67
C GLN A 28 15.05 -2.15 9.11
N THR A 29 14.07 -3.02 9.24
CA THR A 29 14.18 -4.42 8.80
C THR A 29 14.60 -4.41 7.34
N ARG A 30 15.75 -5.02 7.03
CA ARG A 30 16.27 -5.04 5.66
C ARG A 30 15.26 -5.74 4.77
N ARG A 31 14.67 -5.01 3.82
CA ARG A 31 13.72 -5.54 2.83
C ARG A 31 14.38 -6.63 1.98
N ARG A 32 13.64 -7.70 1.71
CA ARG A 32 14.12 -8.90 1.01
C ARG A 32 13.78 -8.86 -0.47
N THR A 33 12.71 -8.17 -0.82
CA THR A 33 12.14 -8.15 -2.16
C THR A 33 12.19 -6.74 -2.73
N ARG A 34 12.82 -6.60 -3.88
CA ARG A 34 12.87 -5.35 -4.63
C ARG A 34 12.27 -5.56 -6.02
N VAL A 35 11.27 -4.77 -6.35
CA VAL A 35 10.73 -4.69 -7.71
C VAL A 35 11.46 -3.59 -8.49
N ALA A 36 11.69 -3.82 -9.77
CA ALA A 36 12.26 -2.85 -10.70
C ALA A 36 11.69 -3.07 -12.10
N ILE A 37 11.89 -2.10 -12.98
CA ILE A 37 11.57 -2.20 -14.41
C ILE A 37 12.86 -1.98 -15.18
N ASP A 38 13.11 -2.85 -16.15
CA ASP A 38 14.21 -2.74 -17.12
C ASP A 38 13.65 -2.90 -18.54
N GLY A 39 13.62 -1.79 -19.28
CA GLY A 39 12.91 -1.71 -20.56
C GLY A 39 11.42 -2.03 -20.39
N THR A 40 11.00 -3.16 -20.95
CA THR A 40 9.59 -3.63 -20.88
C THR A 40 9.39 -4.76 -19.90
N LYS A 41 10.37 -5.05 -19.04
CA LYS A 41 10.33 -6.19 -18.12
C LYS A 41 10.28 -5.76 -16.67
N PHE A 42 9.39 -6.37 -15.90
CA PHE A 42 9.46 -6.36 -14.45
C PHE A 42 10.53 -7.31 -13.95
N LEU A 43 11.30 -6.84 -12.99
CA LEU A 43 12.32 -7.61 -12.29
C LEU A 43 11.96 -7.73 -10.81
N ILE A 44 12.20 -8.90 -10.24
CA ILE A 44 12.21 -9.11 -8.78
C ILE A 44 13.63 -9.52 -8.39
N ASN A 45 14.25 -8.75 -7.52
CA ASN A 45 15.65 -8.95 -7.08
C ASN A 45 16.63 -9.09 -8.27
N GLY A 46 16.44 -8.27 -9.30
CA GLY A 46 17.29 -8.24 -10.50
C GLY A 46 17.05 -9.36 -11.50
N GLN A 47 16.08 -10.25 -11.26
CA GLN A 47 15.71 -11.31 -12.19
C GLN A 47 14.37 -11.00 -12.86
N PRO A 48 14.24 -11.19 -14.18
CA PRO A 48 12.96 -11.06 -14.86
C PRO A 48 11.92 -11.97 -14.23
N THR A 49 10.72 -11.45 -14.02
CA THR A 49 9.57 -12.26 -13.59
C THR A 49 9.34 -13.37 -14.62
N TYR A 50 8.91 -14.55 -14.17
CA TYR A 50 8.64 -15.71 -15.04
C TYR A 50 9.75 -16.03 -16.05
N LYS A 51 11.02 -15.89 -15.66
CA LYS A 51 12.19 -16.13 -16.52
C LYS A 51 12.09 -17.45 -17.29
N GLY A 52 12.21 -17.38 -18.61
CA GLY A 52 12.13 -18.52 -19.53
C GLY A 52 10.73 -19.15 -19.67
N ARG A 53 9.70 -18.58 -19.08
CA ARG A 53 8.33 -19.13 -19.12
C ARG A 53 7.59 -18.72 -20.39
N VAL A 54 6.85 -19.71 -20.91
CA VAL A 54 5.93 -19.56 -22.06
C VAL A 54 4.56 -20.08 -21.62
N TRP A 55 3.49 -19.40 -21.96
CA TRP A 55 2.11 -19.83 -21.75
C TRP A 55 1.31 -19.75 -23.06
N ARG A 56 0.70 -20.85 -23.47
CA ARG A 56 -0.03 -20.96 -24.74
C ARG A 56 0.73 -20.39 -25.95
N GLY A 57 2.05 -20.70 -26.05
CA GLY A 57 2.91 -20.22 -27.13
C GLY A 57 3.45 -18.77 -26.95
N ASN A 58 2.94 -18.02 -25.99
CA ASN A 58 3.35 -16.63 -25.74
C ASN A 58 4.40 -16.55 -24.62
N ARG A 59 5.45 -15.76 -24.83
CA ARG A 59 6.45 -15.49 -23.81
C ARG A 59 5.87 -14.60 -22.73
N ILE A 60 5.89 -15.09 -21.48
CA ILE A 60 5.40 -14.33 -20.31
C ILE A 60 6.54 -13.82 -19.42
N GLU A 61 7.78 -14.03 -19.81
CA GLU A 61 8.96 -13.50 -19.12
C GLU A 61 8.93 -11.96 -19.10
N GLY A 62 9.08 -11.39 -17.92
CA GLY A 62 9.08 -9.95 -17.71
C GLY A 62 7.68 -9.36 -17.44
N LEU A 63 6.60 -10.12 -17.60
CA LEU A 63 5.28 -9.68 -17.22
C LEU A 63 5.09 -9.79 -15.69
N LEU A 64 4.37 -8.87 -15.07
CA LEU A 64 3.93 -9.03 -13.69
C LEU A 64 2.44 -9.42 -13.68
N ILE A 65 2.19 -10.71 -13.93
CA ILE A 65 0.84 -11.26 -13.80
C ILE A 65 0.43 -11.15 -12.34
N ASN A 66 -0.69 -10.50 -12.09
CA ASN A 66 -1.17 -10.26 -10.74
C ASN A 66 -2.62 -10.74 -10.57
N ALA A 67 -2.98 -10.99 -9.33
CA ALA A 67 -4.35 -11.26 -8.93
C ALA A 67 -4.92 -10.04 -8.20
N ARG A 68 -6.15 -9.65 -8.56
CA ARG A 68 -6.86 -8.57 -7.88
C ARG A 68 -7.43 -9.09 -6.56
N MET A 69 -6.81 -8.70 -5.45
CA MET A 69 -7.13 -9.22 -4.11
C MET A 69 -7.51 -8.10 -3.14
N VAL A 70 -8.26 -7.14 -3.63
CA VAL A 70 -8.66 -5.93 -2.88
C VAL A 70 -9.41 -6.22 -1.58
N GLN A 71 -10.04 -7.39 -1.48
CA GLN A 71 -10.79 -7.81 -0.29
C GLN A 71 -9.91 -8.17 0.91
N GLY A 72 -8.63 -8.44 0.70
CA GLY A 72 -7.71 -8.86 1.77
C GLY A 72 -7.52 -7.84 2.90
N ILE A 73 -7.87 -6.58 2.66
CA ILE A 73 -7.78 -5.48 3.62
C ILE A 73 -9.13 -4.77 3.84
N PHE A 74 -10.20 -5.32 3.28
CA PHE A 74 -11.54 -4.72 3.36
C PHE A 74 -11.96 -4.42 4.80
N ASP A 75 -12.56 -3.23 5.00
CA ASP A 75 -13.07 -2.79 6.29
C ASP A 75 -14.24 -1.81 6.07
N ASP A 76 -15.45 -2.25 6.36
CA ASP A 76 -16.65 -1.45 6.12
C ASP A 76 -16.98 -0.56 7.32
N LEU A 77 -16.89 0.74 7.13
CA LEU A 77 -17.24 1.75 8.14
C LEU A 77 -18.70 2.15 8.12
N ASN A 78 -19.49 1.64 7.16
CA ASN A 78 -20.92 1.95 7.10
C ASN A 78 -21.70 1.02 8.04
N PRO A 79 -22.35 1.56 9.11
CA PRO A 79 -23.12 0.75 10.05
C PRO A 79 -24.30 0.02 9.41
N ASP A 80 -24.83 0.51 8.28
CA ASP A 80 -25.96 -0.09 7.57
C ASP A 80 -25.55 -1.31 6.74
N THR A 81 -24.26 -1.43 6.40
CA THR A 81 -23.76 -2.52 5.53
C THR A 81 -22.76 -3.45 6.20
N VAL A 82 -22.09 -3.04 7.26
CA VAL A 82 -21.02 -3.82 7.93
C VAL A 82 -21.48 -5.21 8.37
N ASN A 83 -22.74 -5.37 8.77
CA ASN A 83 -23.27 -6.67 9.18
C ASN A 83 -23.42 -7.68 8.04
N ARG A 84 -23.39 -7.23 6.78
CA ARG A 84 -23.41 -8.11 5.60
C ARG A 84 -22.16 -8.99 5.51
N TRP A 85 -21.07 -8.55 6.11
CA TRP A 85 -19.75 -9.19 6.09
C TRP A 85 -19.49 -10.03 7.33
N ALA A 86 -20.49 -10.16 8.22
CA ALA A 86 -20.36 -10.88 9.47
C ALA A 86 -19.91 -12.33 9.26
N TYR A 87 -18.90 -12.75 10.01
CA TYR A 87 -18.48 -14.15 10.04
C TYR A 87 -19.60 -15.04 10.60
N PRO A 88 -19.84 -16.22 10.00
CA PRO A 88 -20.95 -17.09 10.42
C PRO A 88 -20.87 -17.55 11.87
N ASP A 89 -19.66 -17.75 12.38
CA ASP A 89 -19.38 -18.25 13.73
C ASP A 89 -19.53 -17.18 14.82
N THR A 90 -19.09 -15.94 14.55
CA THR A 90 -19.13 -14.85 15.52
C THR A 90 -20.32 -13.89 15.35
N ARG A 91 -20.98 -13.95 14.19
CA ARG A 91 -22.04 -13.02 13.79
C ARG A 91 -21.60 -11.54 13.77
N LYS A 92 -20.29 -11.30 13.61
CA LYS A 92 -19.69 -9.97 13.56
C LYS A 92 -18.67 -9.91 12.44
N TRP A 93 -18.55 -8.75 11.79
CA TRP A 93 -17.41 -8.46 10.93
C TRP A 93 -16.15 -8.25 11.78
N ASP A 94 -15.04 -8.81 11.33
CA ASP A 94 -13.72 -8.68 11.96
C ASP A 94 -12.67 -8.42 10.88
N PRO A 95 -12.30 -7.15 10.61
CA PRO A 95 -11.29 -6.81 9.61
C PRO A 95 -9.89 -7.32 9.95
N GLU A 96 -9.60 -7.49 11.25
CA GLU A 96 -8.35 -8.07 11.70
C GLU A 96 -8.26 -9.57 11.37
N ARG A 97 -9.35 -10.29 11.56
CA ARG A 97 -9.46 -11.69 11.17
C ARG A 97 -9.33 -11.85 9.66
N ASN A 98 -10.04 -11.03 8.88
CA ASN A 98 -9.97 -11.03 7.42
C ASN A 98 -8.52 -10.87 6.94
N THR A 99 -7.81 -9.89 7.48
CA THR A 99 -6.40 -9.65 7.14
C THR A 99 -5.49 -10.81 7.58
N ARG A 100 -5.71 -11.42 8.76
CA ARG A 100 -4.92 -12.59 9.19
C ARG A 100 -5.14 -13.80 8.28
N GLU A 101 -6.37 -14.08 7.88
CA GLU A 101 -6.71 -15.17 6.96
C GLU A 101 -6.07 -14.95 5.59
N PHE A 102 -6.13 -13.73 5.06
CA PHE A 102 -5.43 -13.34 3.83
C PHE A 102 -3.92 -13.62 3.91
N ILE A 103 -3.26 -13.12 4.96
CA ILE A 103 -1.82 -13.28 5.16
C ILE A 103 -1.45 -14.77 5.27
N SER A 104 -2.27 -15.58 5.92
CA SER A 104 -2.04 -17.02 6.07
C SER A 104 -2.07 -17.74 4.71
N ALA A 105 -2.92 -17.31 3.78
CA ALA A 105 -3.05 -17.91 2.46
C ALA A 105 -1.94 -17.50 1.46
N MET A 106 -1.24 -16.39 1.70
CA MET A 106 -0.25 -15.85 0.75
C MET A 106 0.86 -16.83 0.38
N ALA A 107 1.34 -17.64 1.31
CA ALA A 107 2.39 -18.63 1.04
C ALA A 107 1.93 -19.69 0.03
N GLU A 108 0.67 -20.08 0.10
CA GLU A 108 0.07 -21.02 -0.84
C GLU A 108 -0.03 -20.42 -2.25
N TRP A 109 -0.51 -19.19 -2.36
CA TRP A 109 -0.58 -18.49 -3.65
C TRP A 109 0.82 -18.33 -4.27
N ARG A 110 1.81 -17.97 -3.45
CA ARG A 110 3.20 -17.87 -3.91
C ARG A 110 3.74 -19.21 -4.41
N ARG A 111 3.40 -20.31 -3.77
CA ARG A 111 3.78 -21.68 -4.17
C ARG A 111 3.16 -22.05 -5.53
N HIS A 112 1.96 -21.55 -5.82
CA HIS A 112 1.31 -21.70 -7.13
C HIS A 112 1.84 -20.72 -8.20
N GLY A 113 2.85 -19.91 -7.88
CA GLY A 113 3.54 -19.06 -8.85
C GLY A 113 3.02 -17.62 -8.91
N LEU A 114 2.11 -17.20 -8.02
CA LEU A 114 1.68 -15.80 -7.96
C LEU A 114 2.83 -14.91 -7.48
N LEU A 115 3.24 -13.95 -8.33
CA LEU A 115 4.32 -13.01 -8.04
C LEU A 115 3.80 -11.63 -7.66
N GLY A 116 2.62 -11.25 -8.12
CA GLY A 116 2.00 -9.95 -7.87
C GLY A 116 0.55 -10.05 -7.44
N PHE A 117 0.08 -9.10 -6.64
CA PHE A 117 -1.33 -8.95 -6.31
C PHE A 117 -1.67 -7.48 -6.12
N THR A 118 -2.93 -7.12 -6.42
CA THR A 118 -3.44 -5.76 -6.18
C THR A 118 -4.19 -5.72 -4.85
N ILE A 119 -3.88 -4.73 -4.02
CA ILE A 119 -4.54 -4.42 -2.76
C ILE A 119 -4.83 -2.92 -2.71
N ASN A 120 -6.03 -2.52 -2.26
CA ASN A 120 -6.46 -1.14 -2.40
C ASN A 120 -6.60 -0.41 -1.05
N LEU A 121 -6.31 0.89 -1.07
CA LEU A 121 -6.61 1.83 0.02
C LEU A 121 -8.08 2.25 0.03
N GLN A 122 -8.74 2.22 -1.13
CA GLN A 122 -10.19 2.42 -1.27
C GLN A 122 -10.81 1.32 -2.11
N GLY A 123 -12.10 1.10 -1.94
CA GLY A 123 -12.87 0.17 -2.76
C GLY A 123 -12.70 -1.29 -2.37
N GLY A 124 -13.15 -2.13 -3.27
CA GLY A 124 -13.25 -3.57 -3.04
C GLY A 124 -14.47 -3.95 -2.21
N SER A 125 -14.94 -5.15 -2.42
CA SER A 125 -15.91 -5.83 -1.54
C SER A 125 -15.90 -7.32 -1.81
N PRO A 126 -16.36 -8.14 -0.88
CA PRO A 126 -16.56 -9.57 -1.12
C PRO A 126 -17.63 -9.88 -2.19
N GLU A 127 -18.48 -8.93 -2.54
CA GLU A 127 -19.50 -9.07 -3.57
C GLU A 127 -18.99 -8.79 -5.01
N GLY A 128 -17.71 -8.52 -5.16
CA GLY A 128 -17.09 -8.26 -6.48
C GLY A 128 -17.48 -6.93 -7.12
N TYR A 129 -17.71 -6.92 -8.45
CA TYR A 129 -17.99 -5.70 -9.22
C TYR A 129 -19.44 -5.22 -9.04
N SER A 130 -19.77 -4.64 -7.90
CA SER A 130 -21.07 -4.04 -7.66
C SER A 130 -21.17 -2.65 -8.28
N ARG A 131 -22.29 -2.35 -8.98
CA ARG A 131 -22.59 -1.01 -9.46
C ARG A 131 -22.84 -0.03 -8.31
N ASN A 132 -23.46 -0.53 -7.23
CA ASN A 132 -23.68 0.22 -6.00
C ASN A 132 -22.64 -0.21 -4.98
N GLN A 133 -21.96 0.75 -4.39
CA GLN A 133 -20.97 0.53 -3.34
C GLN A 133 -21.40 1.26 -2.06
N PRO A 134 -22.45 0.76 -1.37
CA PRO A 134 -22.98 1.41 -0.19
C PRO A 134 -22.05 1.27 1.02
N TRP A 135 -21.14 0.31 1.01
CA TRP A 135 -20.12 0.16 2.03
C TRP A 135 -19.12 1.32 2.01
N HIS A 136 -18.48 1.55 3.13
CA HIS A 136 -17.43 2.56 3.24
C HIS A 136 -16.09 1.89 3.53
N ASN A 137 -15.35 1.50 2.48
CA ASN A 137 -14.01 0.94 2.61
C ASN A 137 -12.96 1.96 2.14
N SER A 138 -12.27 2.59 3.09
CA SER A 138 -11.27 3.62 2.81
C SER A 138 -10.19 3.66 3.87
N ALA A 139 -8.93 3.74 3.44
CA ALA A 139 -7.79 4.07 4.29
C ALA A 139 -7.70 5.57 4.58
N PHE A 140 -8.54 6.39 3.93
CA PHE A 140 -8.52 7.83 4.06
C PHE A 140 -9.71 8.33 4.88
N GLU A 141 -9.47 9.32 5.72
CA GLU A 141 -10.50 10.19 6.26
C GLU A 141 -10.99 11.17 5.18
N SER A 142 -12.09 11.86 5.43
CA SER A 142 -12.68 12.77 4.44
C SER A 142 -11.75 13.91 4.00
N ASP A 143 -10.76 14.28 4.81
CA ASP A 143 -9.77 15.31 4.52
C ASP A 143 -8.50 14.75 3.85
N GLY A 144 -8.48 13.46 3.54
CA GLY A 144 -7.36 12.77 2.91
C GLY A 144 -6.28 12.26 3.87
N SER A 145 -6.39 12.52 5.19
CA SER A 145 -5.47 11.94 6.17
C SER A 145 -5.66 10.42 6.27
N LEU A 146 -4.59 9.73 6.65
CA LEU A 146 -4.55 8.27 6.66
C LEU A 146 -5.11 7.71 7.97
N ARG A 147 -5.88 6.62 7.89
CA ARG A 147 -6.42 5.88 9.03
C ARG A 147 -5.37 4.87 9.55
N PRO A 148 -4.88 5.04 10.79
CA PRO A 148 -3.79 4.22 11.32
C PRO A 148 -4.10 2.71 11.33
N ASP A 149 -5.33 2.32 11.70
CA ASP A 149 -5.71 0.92 11.79
C ASP A 149 -5.68 0.22 10.42
N TYR A 150 -6.13 0.92 9.38
CA TYR A 150 -6.06 0.43 8.01
C TYR A 150 -4.61 0.23 7.55
N LEU A 151 -3.75 1.23 7.83
CA LEU A 151 -2.33 1.15 7.47
C LEU A 151 -1.56 0.08 8.27
N ASN A 152 -1.94 -0.18 9.52
CA ASN A 152 -1.36 -1.27 10.31
C ASN A 152 -1.70 -2.65 9.71
N ARG A 153 -2.90 -2.83 9.16
CA ARG A 153 -3.26 -4.04 8.42
C ARG A 153 -2.49 -4.15 7.11
N LEU A 154 -2.39 -3.03 6.36
CA LEU A 154 -1.60 -2.98 5.13
C LEU A 154 -0.14 -3.34 5.38
N ALA A 155 0.48 -2.78 6.41
CA ALA A 155 1.87 -3.06 6.75
C ALA A 155 2.12 -4.57 6.89
N ARG A 156 1.27 -5.29 7.62
CA ARG A 156 1.41 -6.75 7.81
C ARG A 156 1.32 -7.52 6.50
N ILE A 157 0.43 -7.09 5.58
CA ILE A 157 0.33 -7.71 4.26
C ILE A 157 1.59 -7.45 3.45
N LEU A 158 2.09 -6.21 3.43
CA LEU A 158 3.28 -5.82 2.68
C LEU A 158 4.55 -6.49 3.22
N ASP A 159 4.67 -6.60 4.54
CA ASP A 159 5.78 -7.32 5.20
C ASP A 159 5.75 -8.80 4.81
N ARG A 160 4.58 -9.43 4.81
CA ARG A 160 4.45 -10.82 4.39
C ARG A 160 4.77 -11.01 2.90
N ALA A 161 4.35 -10.09 2.06
CA ALA A 161 4.70 -10.09 0.65
C ALA A 161 6.23 -9.99 0.44
N ASP A 162 6.90 -9.11 1.19
CA ASP A 162 8.36 -8.96 1.16
C ASP A 162 9.07 -10.26 1.53
N GLU A 163 8.62 -10.95 2.59
CA GLU A 163 9.17 -12.25 3.01
C GLU A 163 9.04 -13.34 1.94
N LEU A 164 7.93 -13.33 1.20
CA LEU A 164 7.59 -14.34 0.20
C LEU A 164 8.15 -14.06 -1.20
N GLY A 165 8.80 -12.93 -1.42
CA GLY A 165 9.26 -12.53 -2.76
C GLY A 165 8.10 -12.15 -3.68
N MET A 166 7.05 -11.51 -3.13
CA MET A 166 5.86 -11.05 -3.85
C MET A 166 5.84 -9.52 -3.94
N VAL A 167 5.25 -9.01 -5.00
CA VAL A 167 5.06 -7.59 -5.26
C VAL A 167 3.60 -7.22 -5.00
N ALA A 168 3.37 -6.18 -4.19
CA ALA A 168 2.06 -5.61 -4.00
C ALA A 168 1.86 -4.41 -4.93
N ILE A 169 0.78 -4.38 -5.69
CA ILE A 169 0.29 -3.21 -6.40
C ILE A 169 -0.72 -2.55 -5.45
N VAL A 170 -0.33 -1.43 -4.86
CA VAL A 170 -1.18 -0.69 -3.91
C VAL A 170 -2.02 0.31 -4.68
N GLY A 171 -3.31 0.02 -4.81
CA GLY A 171 -4.28 0.91 -5.43
C GLY A 171 -4.71 2.00 -4.45
N TYR A 172 -4.64 3.28 -4.87
CA TYR A 172 -5.00 4.37 -3.98
C TYR A 172 -6.50 4.66 -4.02
N PHE A 173 -7.03 5.00 -5.19
CA PHE A 173 -8.41 5.45 -5.31
C PHE A 173 -9.27 4.50 -6.16
N TYR A 174 -10.55 4.48 -5.81
CA TYR A 174 -11.54 3.65 -6.49
C TYR A 174 -12.83 4.46 -6.69
N PHE A 175 -13.38 4.41 -7.89
CA PHE A 175 -14.67 5.05 -8.20
C PHE A 175 -15.80 4.47 -7.33
N GLY A 176 -16.72 5.32 -6.88
CA GLY A 176 -17.78 4.95 -5.92
C GLY A 176 -17.29 4.84 -4.48
N GLN A 177 -16.08 5.33 -4.19
CA GLN A 177 -15.54 5.56 -2.85
C GLN A 177 -14.84 6.92 -2.75
N ASP A 178 -14.44 7.51 -3.90
CA ASP A 178 -13.75 8.79 -3.95
C ASP A 178 -14.62 9.98 -3.52
N GLU A 179 -15.94 9.88 -3.67
CA GLU A 179 -16.92 10.87 -3.18
C GLU A 179 -16.86 11.09 -1.67
N ARG A 180 -16.23 10.19 -0.93
CA ARG A 180 -16.02 10.32 0.52
C ARG A 180 -14.89 11.28 0.90
N LEU A 181 -14.08 11.67 -0.06
CA LEU A 181 -13.10 12.73 0.09
C LEU A 181 -13.77 14.08 -0.18
N LYS A 182 -13.62 15.02 0.74
CA LYS A 182 -14.38 16.28 0.73
C LYS A 182 -14.08 17.20 -0.47
N ASN A 183 -12.93 17.08 -1.09
CA ASN A 183 -12.51 17.91 -2.22
C ASN A 183 -11.20 17.39 -2.85
N GLU A 184 -10.77 18.01 -3.95
CA GLU A 184 -9.54 17.66 -4.66
C GLU A 184 -8.27 17.83 -3.80
N ALA A 185 -8.23 18.79 -2.87
CA ALA A 185 -7.10 18.94 -1.94
C ALA A 185 -6.96 17.72 -1.02
N ALA A 186 -8.06 17.07 -0.65
CA ALA A 186 -8.04 15.83 0.11
C ALA A 186 -7.49 14.66 -0.73
N VAL A 187 -7.77 14.61 -2.05
CA VAL A 187 -7.19 13.62 -2.96
C VAL A 187 -5.67 13.82 -3.07
N LEU A 188 -5.21 15.06 -3.27
CA LEU A 188 -3.78 15.40 -3.32
C LEU A 188 -3.08 15.02 -2.02
N ARG A 189 -3.66 15.37 -0.87
CA ARG A 189 -3.13 15.00 0.44
C ARG A 189 -3.04 13.49 0.60
N GLY A 190 -4.12 12.77 0.31
CA GLY A 190 -4.15 11.30 0.42
C GLY A 190 -3.10 10.64 -0.46
N THR A 191 -2.90 11.14 -1.68
CA THR A 191 -1.84 10.67 -2.59
C THR A 191 -0.46 10.88 -1.98
N HIS A 192 -0.16 12.10 -1.52
CA HIS A 192 1.13 12.43 -0.92
C HIS A 192 1.38 11.60 0.34
N ASP A 193 0.46 11.62 1.30
CA ASP A 193 0.64 10.99 2.61
C ASP A 193 0.76 9.46 2.49
N ALA A 194 -0.01 8.81 1.58
CA ALA A 194 0.13 7.37 1.32
C ALA A 194 1.50 7.04 0.71
N THR A 195 1.98 7.85 -0.22
CA THR A 195 3.30 7.68 -0.86
C THR A 195 4.42 7.86 0.17
N GLU A 196 4.35 8.93 0.96
CA GLU A 196 5.32 9.20 2.03
C GLU A 196 5.34 8.07 3.08
N TRP A 197 4.16 7.56 3.46
CA TRP A 197 4.06 6.45 4.40
C TRP A 197 4.76 5.19 3.86
N LEU A 198 4.50 4.80 2.60
CA LEU A 198 5.16 3.65 1.97
C LEU A 198 6.68 3.82 1.92
N LEU A 199 7.16 5.01 1.56
CA LEU A 199 8.59 5.34 1.52
C LEU A 199 9.21 5.34 2.92
N SER A 200 8.52 5.90 3.92
CA SER A 200 9.01 5.94 5.30
C SER A 200 9.18 4.55 5.92
N LYS A 201 8.37 3.58 5.49
CA LYS A 201 8.48 2.17 5.87
C LYS A 201 9.55 1.41 5.07
N GLY A 202 10.14 2.04 4.05
CA GLY A 202 11.20 1.48 3.22
C GLY A 202 10.75 0.31 2.34
N TYR A 203 9.49 0.25 1.93
CA TYR A 203 9.00 -0.80 1.04
C TYR A 203 9.66 -0.72 -0.34
N THR A 204 10.25 -1.82 -0.79
CA THR A 204 10.90 -1.96 -2.10
C THR A 204 10.18 -2.96 -3.00
N ASN A 205 9.13 -3.62 -2.49
CA ASN A 205 8.29 -4.60 -3.17
C ASN A 205 6.90 -4.05 -3.51
N VAL A 206 6.77 -2.73 -3.64
CA VAL A 206 5.50 -2.05 -3.89
C VAL A 206 5.53 -1.29 -5.21
N LEU A 207 4.45 -1.40 -5.95
CA LEU A 207 4.06 -0.54 -7.08
C LEU A 207 2.81 0.24 -6.67
N VAL A 208 2.63 1.44 -7.20
CA VAL A 208 1.45 2.28 -6.92
C VAL A 208 0.54 2.33 -8.13
N GLU A 209 -0.71 1.89 -7.97
CA GLU A 209 -1.80 2.16 -8.91
C GLU A 209 -2.60 3.35 -8.38
N VAL A 210 -2.45 4.54 -8.98
CA VAL A 210 -3.04 5.77 -8.43
C VAL A 210 -4.56 5.71 -8.43
N ALA A 211 -5.16 5.24 -9.52
CA ALA A 211 -6.60 5.06 -9.60
C ALA A 211 -6.94 3.80 -10.42
N ASN A 212 -7.96 3.07 -9.98
CA ASN A 212 -8.49 1.96 -10.75
C ASN A 212 -9.36 2.48 -11.89
N GLU A 213 -9.04 2.07 -13.15
CA GLU A 213 -9.83 2.42 -14.34
C GLU A 213 -10.14 3.92 -14.43
N CYS A 214 -9.09 4.74 -14.55
CA CYS A 214 -9.19 6.21 -14.52
C CYS A 214 -10.02 6.81 -15.67
N ASP A 215 -10.38 6.02 -16.67
CA ASP A 215 -11.21 6.41 -17.81
C ASP A 215 -12.72 6.25 -17.55
N VAL A 216 -13.12 5.62 -16.45
CA VAL A 216 -14.55 5.52 -16.10
C VAL A 216 -15.10 6.87 -15.65
N SER A 217 -16.34 7.17 -16.05
CA SER A 217 -17.00 8.44 -15.73
C SER A 217 -17.49 8.55 -14.26
N ARG A 218 -17.35 7.48 -13.48
CA ARG A 218 -17.91 7.35 -12.12
C ARG A 218 -17.08 8.02 -11.02
N TYR A 219 -15.88 8.53 -11.31
CA TYR A 219 -15.13 9.34 -10.35
C TYR A 219 -15.78 10.70 -10.16
N ASP A 220 -15.98 11.11 -8.91
CA ASP A 220 -16.50 12.44 -8.58
C ASP A 220 -15.42 13.52 -8.75
N HIS A 221 -14.17 13.19 -8.37
CA HIS A 221 -13.06 14.12 -8.49
C HIS A 221 -12.43 14.07 -9.88
N ALA A 222 -12.44 15.20 -10.60
CA ALA A 222 -11.89 15.30 -11.96
C ALA A 222 -10.40 14.93 -12.06
N ILE A 223 -9.62 15.14 -10.99
CA ILE A 223 -8.19 14.82 -10.94
C ILE A 223 -7.93 13.30 -10.99
N LEU A 224 -8.91 12.46 -10.67
CA LEU A 224 -8.83 11.01 -10.75
C LEU A 224 -9.15 10.45 -12.14
N ARG A 225 -9.58 11.29 -13.07
CA ARG A 225 -9.97 10.90 -14.43
C ARG A 225 -8.80 10.99 -15.40
N ALA A 226 -8.85 10.24 -16.50
CA ALA A 226 -7.79 10.14 -17.51
C ALA A 226 -7.22 11.49 -18.00
N PRO A 227 -8.00 12.57 -18.20
CA PRO A 227 -7.43 13.84 -18.60
C PRO A 227 -6.45 14.46 -17.59
N ARG A 228 -6.60 14.17 -16.28
CA ARG A 228 -5.84 14.81 -15.21
C ARG A 228 -5.05 13.87 -14.30
N ILE A 229 -5.27 12.56 -14.35
CA ILE A 229 -4.61 11.59 -13.46
C ILE A 229 -3.07 11.67 -13.52
N HIS A 230 -2.51 12.16 -14.62
CA HIS A 230 -1.08 12.40 -14.76
C HIS A 230 -0.50 13.36 -13.71
N GLU A 231 -1.32 14.28 -13.16
CA GLU A 231 -0.92 15.18 -12.06
C GLU A 231 -0.62 14.37 -10.78
N LEU A 232 -1.46 13.38 -10.46
CA LEU A 232 -1.25 12.50 -9.31
C LEU A 232 -0.10 11.52 -9.54
N LEU A 233 0.06 11.01 -10.77
CA LEU A 233 1.21 10.17 -11.14
C LEU A 233 2.52 10.94 -10.94
N ALA A 234 2.58 12.22 -11.37
CA ALA A 234 3.71 13.09 -11.12
C ALA A 234 3.96 13.28 -9.62
N LEU A 235 2.91 13.55 -8.83
CA LEU A 235 3.02 13.72 -7.39
C LEU A 235 3.64 12.48 -6.70
N VAL A 236 3.20 11.25 -7.06
CA VAL A 236 3.80 10.02 -6.53
C VAL A 236 5.27 9.92 -6.91
N ARG A 237 5.64 10.21 -8.16
CA ARG A 237 7.02 10.10 -8.68
C ARG A 237 7.97 11.15 -8.10
N GLU A 238 7.47 12.33 -7.76
CA GLU A 238 8.22 13.44 -7.18
C GLU A 238 8.36 13.31 -5.66
N THR A 239 7.46 12.58 -5.00
CA THR A 239 7.58 12.28 -3.58
C THR A 239 8.74 11.30 -3.38
N THR A 240 9.76 11.72 -2.63
CA THR A 240 10.97 10.94 -2.43
C THR A 240 11.22 10.62 -0.96
N GLY A 241 11.74 9.42 -0.70
CA GLY A 241 12.22 9.04 0.61
C GLY A 241 13.51 9.76 1.02
N ARG A 242 13.91 9.59 2.27
CA ARG A 242 15.16 10.20 2.81
C ARG A 242 16.42 9.76 2.07
N ASP A 243 16.40 8.58 1.49
CA ASP A 243 17.47 7.99 0.67
C ASP A 243 17.34 8.34 -0.82
N ARG A 244 16.45 9.27 -1.16
CA ARG A 244 16.09 9.66 -2.53
C ARG A 244 15.44 8.53 -3.34
N SER A 245 14.99 7.45 -2.71
CA SER A 245 14.16 6.45 -3.38
C SER A 245 12.81 7.04 -3.76
N ARG A 246 12.21 6.51 -4.83
CA ARG A 246 10.84 6.80 -5.24
C ARG A 246 10.08 5.50 -5.50
N LEU A 247 8.76 5.58 -5.48
CA LEU A 247 7.92 4.48 -5.92
C LEU A 247 7.68 4.52 -7.44
N LEU A 248 7.49 3.35 -8.02
CA LEU A 248 7.03 3.21 -9.39
C LEU A 248 5.51 3.40 -9.42
N ALA A 249 5.03 4.31 -10.27
CA ALA A 249 3.63 4.69 -10.34
C ALA A 249 3.01 4.39 -11.70
N GLY A 250 1.77 3.95 -11.67
CA GLY A 250 0.94 3.71 -12.83
C GLY A 250 -0.54 3.85 -12.49
N THR A 251 -1.39 3.55 -13.44
CA THR A 251 -2.85 3.50 -13.30
C THR A 251 -3.42 2.46 -14.24
N SER A 252 -4.70 2.13 -14.11
CA SER A 252 -5.39 1.25 -15.04
C SER A 252 -6.44 1.99 -15.85
N PHE A 253 -6.85 1.33 -16.94
CA PHE A 253 -7.97 1.70 -17.80
C PHE A 253 -8.96 0.55 -17.81
N GLY A 254 -10.23 0.85 -18.07
CA GLY A 254 -11.27 -0.17 -18.24
C GLY A 254 -10.94 -1.14 -19.37
N GLY A 255 -11.46 -2.37 -19.27
CA GLY A 255 -11.18 -3.41 -20.26
C GLY A 255 -11.49 -2.97 -21.69
N GLY A 256 -10.53 -3.15 -22.60
CA GLY A 256 -10.63 -2.74 -24.01
C GLY A 256 -10.33 -1.26 -24.29
N SER A 257 -10.09 -0.43 -23.27
CA SER A 257 -9.72 0.97 -23.44
C SER A 257 -8.23 1.12 -23.76
N VAL A 258 -7.88 2.13 -24.55
CA VAL A 258 -6.50 2.47 -24.89
C VAL A 258 -6.05 3.64 -23.99
N PRO A 259 -4.92 3.49 -23.26
CA PRO A 259 -4.39 4.56 -22.46
C PRO A 259 -4.08 5.83 -23.25
N THR A 260 -4.40 6.99 -22.68
CA THR A 260 -4.15 8.29 -23.31
C THR A 260 -2.66 8.68 -23.23
N ALA A 261 -2.18 9.49 -24.18
CA ALA A 261 -0.77 9.84 -24.31
C ALA A 261 -0.19 10.51 -23.04
N ASN A 262 -0.96 11.38 -22.36
CA ASN A 262 -0.55 12.03 -21.13
C ASN A 262 -0.35 11.01 -19.98
N VAL A 263 -1.19 9.98 -19.90
CA VAL A 263 -1.07 8.94 -18.89
C VAL A 263 0.13 8.04 -19.18
N VAL A 264 0.32 7.64 -20.46
CA VAL A 264 1.48 6.82 -20.86
C VAL A 264 2.79 7.55 -20.52
N ALA A 265 2.90 8.85 -20.84
CA ALA A 265 4.10 9.64 -20.57
C ALA A 265 4.40 9.81 -19.05
N ALA A 266 3.36 9.85 -18.22
CA ALA A 266 3.50 10.04 -16.79
C ALA A 266 3.71 8.72 -16.00
N SER A 267 3.40 7.56 -16.59
CA SER A 267 3.44 6.26 -15.92
C SER A 267 4.80 5.56 -16.07
N ASP A 268 5.22 4.84 -15.02
CA ASP A 268 6.33 3.89 -15.09
C ASP A 268 5.84 2.53 -15.62
N PHE A 269 4.57 2.20 -15.42
CA PHE A 269 3.90 0.99 -15.90
C PHE A 269 2.40 1.24 -16.05
N LEU A 270 1.74 0.35 -16.78
CA LEU A 270 0.28 0.35 -16.89
C LEU A 270 -0.28 -0.98 -16.41
N VAL A 271 -1.40 -0.93 -15.72
CA VAL A 271 -2.17 -2.11 -15.37
C VAL A 271 -3.26 -2.29 -16.42
N THR A 272 -3.22 -3.43 -17.11
CA THR A 272 -4.25 -3.80 -18.07
C THR A 272 -5.21 -4.79 -17.42
N THR A 273 -6.51 -4.53 -17.55
CA THR A 273 -7.55 -5.47 -17.14
C THR A 273 -8.10 -6.12 -18.42
N GLU A 274 -7.91 -7.43 -18.56
CA GLU A 274 -8.61 -8.19 -19.57
C GLU A 274 -9.87 -8.80 -18.96
N THR A 275 -11.00 -8.55 -19.59
CA THR A 275 -12.23 -9.32 -19.34
C THR A 275 -12.12 -10.57 -20.21
N VAL A 276 -11.89 -11.72 -19.59
CA VAL A 276 -11.91 -13.03 -20.24
C VAL A 276 -13.35 -13.48 -20.39
#